data_1c9c392d7966d4a8ab92a4207ff6af8b
#
_entry.id   1c9c392d7966d4a8ab92a4207ff6af8b
#
_cell.length_a   1.000
_cell.length_b   1.000
_cell.length_c   1.000
_cell.angle_alpha   90.00
_cell.angle_beta   90.00
_cell.angle_gamma   90.00
#
_symmetry.space_group_name_H-M   'P 1'
#
loop_
_entity.id
_entity.type
_entity.pdbx_description
1 polymer ?
#
loop_
_entity_poly.entity_id
_entity_poly.type
_entity_poly.pdbx_seq_one_letter_code
_entity_poly.pdbx_strand_id
1 'polypeptide(L)'
;FSLEVLRWREKYPKITYIFSKDIRLGRAYLLRNGFEPEIKKQIHFVSVIEKYEIGDLVVETLRSTDAGVAYLVQAEGLSIYHAGDLHWWNSGMEGELYTKTYGDAYKRELNRIKNRHIDLAFVVLDPRLGDAYYLGMEYFLKNMDVDLVFPMHMWKQYDLIDRFKRRPELVGLSQKVVDIDRENIIFDLN
;
A
#
# COMPACT_ATOMS: atom_id res chain seq x y z
N PHE A 1 -4.44 9.78 -2.57
CA PHE A 1 -4.48 9.70 -4.05
C PHE A 1 -3.94 10.98 -4.69
N SER A 2 -3.06 10.84 -5.69
CA SER A 2 -2.55 11.95 -6.49
C SER A 2 -2.98 11.81 -7.95
N LEU A 3 -3.44 12.93 -8.57
CA LEU A 3 -3.76 12.96 -10.00
C LEU A 3 -2.55 12.76 -10.91
N GLU A 4 -1.34 12.98 -10.40
CA GLU A 4 -0.11 12.81 -11.18
C GLU A 4 0.05 11.39 -11.73
N VAL A 5 -0.52 10.38 -11.05
CA VAL A 5 -0.50 9.00 -11.56
C VAL A 5 -1.18 8.88 -12.93
N LEU A 6 -2.17 9.74 -13.25
CA LEU A 6 -2.86 9.73 -14.53
C LEU A 6 -1.99 10.20 -15.71
N ARG A 7 -0.88 10.92 -15.43
CA ARG A 7 0.08 11.35 -16.46
C ARG A 7 0.91 10.21 -17.03
N TRP A 8 0.95 9.07 -16.34
CA TRP A 8 1.66 7.89 -16.84
C TRP A 8 1.12 7.40 -18.20
N ARG A 9 -0.14 7.74 -18.54
CA ARG A 9 -0.69 7.45 -19.88
C ARG A 9 0.10 8.15 -21.02
N GLU A 10 0.76 9.25 -20.73
CA GLU A 10 1.57 9.97 -21.73
C GLU A 10 2.76 9.10 -22.18
N LYS A 11 3.34 8.35 -21.24
CA LYS A 11 4.44 7.39 -21.51
C LYS A 11 3.90 6.00 -21.89
N TYR A 12 2.77 5.59 -21.30
CA TYR A 12 2.16 4.27 -21.49
C TYR A 12 0.70 4.43 -21.93
N PRO A 13 0.41 4.66 -23.24
CA PRO A 13 -0.95 4.96 -23.73
C PRO A 13 -1.97 3.87 -23.49
N LYS A 14 -1.53 2.62 -23.30
CA LYS A 14 -2.39 1.45 -23.02
C LYS A 14 -2.48 1.10 -21.53
N ILE A 15 -2.00 1.98 -20.65
CA ILE A 15 -2.04 1.73 -19.21
C ILE A 15 -3.48 1.52 -18.73
N THR A 16 -3.65 0.59 -17.83
CA THR A 16 -4.89 0.36 -17.09
C THR A 16 -4.68 0.81 -15.65
N TYR A 17 -5.58 1.65 -15.15
CA TYR A 17 -5.58 2.08 -13.76
C TYR A 17 -6.59 1.27 -12.96
N ILE A 18 -6.23 0.88 -11.74
CA ILE A 18 -7.12 0.20 -10.80
C ILE A 18 -7.25 1.08 -9.56
N PHE A 19 -8.41 1.69 -9.38
CA PHE A 19 -8.67 2.64 -8.31
C PHE A 19 -9.80 2.16 -7.40
N SER A 20 -9.71 2.51 -6.13
CA SER A 20 -10.83 2.33 -5.22
C SER A 20 -12.03 3.21 -5.61
N LYS A 21 -13.25 2.72 -5.38
CA LYS A 21 -14.51 3.43 -5.72
C LYS A 21 -14.74 4.71 -4.94
N ASP A 22 -14.06 4.96 -3.85
CA ASP A 22 -14.10 6.22 -3.11
C ASP A 22 -13.37 7.36 -3.84
N ILE A 23 -12.47 7.05 -4.78
CA ILE A 23 -11.83 8.03 -5.64
C ILE A 23 -12.84 8.56 -6.65
N ARG A 24 -13.23 9.84 -6.51
CA ARG A 24 -14.22 10.48 -7.36
C ARG A 24 -13.58 11.39 -8.40
N LEU A 25 -13.57 10.91 -9.64
CA LEU A 25 -13.06 11.66 -10.79
C LEU A 25 -14.22 12.24 -11.60
N GLY A 26 -14.83 13.31 -11.11
CA GLY A 26 -15.88 14.03 -11.83
C GLY A 26 -15.35 14.70 -13.12
N ARG A 27 -16.20 14.84 -14.17
CA ARG A 27 -15.81 15.47 -15.44
C ARG A 27 -15.19 16.85 -15.24
N ALA A 28 -15.84 17.72 -14.46
CA ALA A 28 -15.36 19.07 -14.20
C ALA A 28 -14.05 19.10 -13.42
N TYR A 29 -13.83 18.12 -12.53
CA TYR A 29 -12.60 17.97 -11.76
C TYR A 29 -11.44 17.58 -12.67
N LEU A 30 -11.64 16.60 -13.56
CA LEU A 30 -10.63 16.18 -14.53
C LEU A 30 -10.22 17.33 -15.45
N LEU A 31 -11.19 18.00 -16.07
CA LEU A 31 -10.92 19.12 -16.98
C LEU A 31 -10.14 20.26 -16.30
N ARG A 32 -10.52 20.65 -15.07
CA ARG A 32 -9.78 21.70 -14.34
C ARG A 32 -8.32 21.34 -14.05
N ASN A 33 -8.00 20.03 -14.00
CA ASN A 33 -6.65 19.53 -13.75
C ASN A 33 -5.93 19.10 -15.04
N GLY A 34 -6.47 19.44 -16.21
CA GLY A 34 -5.83 19.19 -17.50
C GLY A 34 -5.95 17.75 -18.01
N PHE A 35 -6.97 17.02 -17.54
CA PHE A 35 -7.24 15.65 -18.01
C PHE A 35 -8.53 15.58 -18.80
N GLU A 36 -8.49 14.91 -19.95
CA GLU A 36 -9.68 14.61 -20.72
C GLU A 36 -10.51 13.52 -20.00
N PRO A 37 -11.87 13.68 -19.94
CA PRO A 37 -12.74 12.72 -19.23
C PRO A 37 -12.67 11.30 -19.78
N GLU A 38 -12.25 11.12 -21.01
CA GLU A 38 -12.03 9.85 -21.70
C GLU A 38 -11.01 8.94 -20.98
N ILE A 39 -10.13 9.49 -20.17
CA ILE A 39 -9.22 8.74 -19.32
C ILE A 39 -9.94 7.70 -18.44
N LYS A 40 -11.19 7.97 -18.09
CA LYS A 40 -12.02 7.03 -17.31
C LYS A 40 -12.21 5.67 -17.97
N LYS A 41 -12.08 5.57 -19.30
CA LYS A 41 -12.15 4.31 -20.02
C LYS A 41 -10.99 3.38 -19.70
N GLN A 42 -9.89 3.91 -19.15
CA GLN A 42 -8.71 3.18 -18.72
C GLN A 42 -8.71 2.87 -17.22
N ILE A 43 -9.79 3.21 -16.50
CA ILE A 43 -9.88 3.05 -15.05
C ILE A 43 -10.88 1.97 -14.69
N HIS A 44 -10.41 0.95 -13.94
CA HIS A 44 -11.26 -0.02 -13.27
C HIS A 44 -11.45 0.42 -11.82
N PHE A 45 -12.69 0.70 -11.44
CA PHE A 45 -13.03 1.02 -10.06
C PHE A 45 -13.39 -0.24 -9.28
N VAL A 46 -12.66 -0.48 -8.18
CA VAL A 46 -12.82 -1.67 -7.34
C VAL A 46 -13.45 -1.34 -5.99
N SER A 47 -14.25 -2.25 -5.48
CA SER A 47 -14.84 -2.20 -4.13
C SER A 47 -13.95 -2.90 -3.11
N VAL A 48 -14.30 -2.79 -1.83
CA VAL A 48 -13.64 -3.50 -0.73
C VAL A 48 -14.04 -4.98 -0.68
N ILE A 49 -13.10 -5.86 -0.34
CA ILE A 49 -13.31 -7.30 -0.11
C ILE A 49 -13.94 -7.98 -1.35
N GLU A 50 -13.38 -7.68 -2.49
CA GLU A 50 -13.81 -8.21 -3.79
C GLU A 50 -12.61 -8.78 -4.55
N LYS A 51 -12.90 -9.63 -5.54
CA LYS A 51 -11.91 -10.21 -6.45
C LYS A 51 -12.30 -9.86 -7.88
N TYR A 52 -11.30 -9.43 -8.65
CA TYR A 52 -11.44 -9.02 -10.04
C TYR A 52 -10.42 -9.72 -10.93
N GLU A 53 -10.84 -10.03 -12.14
CA GLU A 53 -9.96 -10.41 -13.25
C GLU A 53 -9.90 -9.23 -14.24
N ILE A 54 -8.73 -8.65 -14.41
CA ILE A 54 -8.51 -7.44 -15.22
C ILE A 54 -7.36 -7.71 -16.19
N GLY A 55 -7.68 -8.09 -17.44
CA GLY A 55 -6.68 -8.64 -18.35
C GLY A 55 -6.08 -9.92 -17.77
N ASP A 56 -4.76 -9.99 -17.71
CA ASP A 56 -4.03 -11.12 -17.15
C ASP A 56 -3.78 -11.01 -15.63
N LEU A 57 -4.35 -9.98 -14.99
CA LEU A 57 -4.21 -9.74 -13.56
C LEU A 57 -5.37 -10.33 -12.78
N VAL A 58 -5.06 -10.91 -11.61
CA VAL A 58 -6.05 -11.19 -10.57
C VAL A 58 -5.82 -10.20 -9.43
N VAL A 59 -6.85 -9.42 -9.11
CA VAL A 59 -6.79 -8.36 -8.10
C VAL A 59 -7.78 -8.67 -6.99
N GLU A 60 -7.29 -8.90 -5.80
CA GLU A 60 -8.10 -9.02 -4.58
C GLU A 60 -7.93 -7.76 -3.74
N THR A 61 -9.02 -7.29 -3.13
CA THR A 61 -9.00 -6.06 -2.33
C THR A 61 -9.30 -6.36 -0.87
N LEU A 62 -8.64 -5.62 0.02
CA LEU A 62 -8.92 -5.62 1.46
C LEU A 62 -9.46 -4.24 1.85
N ARG A 63 -10.18 -4.20 2.98
CA ARG A 63 -10.68 -2.94 3.52
C ARG A 63 -9.55 -2.15 4.15
N SER A 64 -9.36 -0.91 3.71
CA SER A 64 -8.46 0.01 4.40
C SER A 64 -8.98 0.37 5.79
N THR A 65 -8.08 0.75 6.68
CA THR A 65 -8.37 1.33 7.99
C THR A 65 -8.49 2.85 7.92
N ASP A 66 -8.20 3.43 6.77
CA ASP A 66 -8.42 4.83 6.43
C ASP A 66 -9.08 4.91 5.05
N ALA A 67 -8.54 5.63 4.08
CA ALA A 67 -9.11 5.78 2.75
C ALA A 67 -8.77 4.59 1.81
N GLY A 68 -9.64 4.33 0.85
CA GLY A 68 -9.36 3.40 -0.23
C GLY A 68 -9.44 1.92 0.13
N VAL A 69 -8.61 1.15 -0.55
CA VAL A 69 -8.45 -0.30 -0.38
C VAL A 69 -6.97 -0.68 -0.36
N ALA A 70 -6.65 -1.79 0.28
CA ALA A 70 -5.39 -2.48 0.02
C ALA A 70 -5.59 -3.51 -1.10
N TYR A 71 -4.52 -3.84 -1.80
CA TYR A 71 -4.53 -4.72 -2.96
C TYR A 71 -3.63 -5.92 -2.74
N LEU A 72 -4.08 -7.11 -3.16
CA LEU A 72 -3.23 -8.26 -3.43
C LEU A 72 -3.40 -8.60 -4.91
N VAL A 73 -2.31 -8.44 -5.68
CA VAL A 73 -2.31 -8.58 -7.13
C VAL A 73 -1.46 -9.77 -7.52
N GLN A 74 -2.04 -10.66 -8.34
CA GLN A 74 -1.27 -11.70 -9.03
C GLN A 74 -0.96 -11.17 -10.44
N ALA A 75 0.31 -11.06 -10.77
CA ALA A 75 0.80 -10.54 -12.04
C ALA A 75 2.09 -11.27 -12.44
N GLU A 76 2.16 -11.83 -13.65
CA GLU A 76 3.36 -12.47 -14.21
C GLU A 76 4.00 -13.53 -13.28
N GLY A 77 3.17 -14.25 -12.52
CA GLY A 77 3.61 -15.26 -11.56
C GLY A 77 4.01 -14.71 -10.18
N LEU A 78 4.00 -13.40 -9.99
CA LEU A 78 4.29 -12.73 -8.72
C LEU A 78 3.02 -12.40 -7.95
N SER A 79 3.11 -12.47 -6.63
CA SER A 79 2.10 -12.00 -5.68
C SER A 79 2.56 -10.66 -5.09
N ILE A 80 1.85 -9.59 -5.38
CA ILE A 80 2.21 -8.22 -4.99
C ILE A 80 1.15 -7.67 -4.04
N TYR A 81 1.56 -7.32 -2.84
CA TYR A 81 0.70 -6.64 -1.87
C TYR A 81 0.98 -5.13 -1.84
N HIS A 82 -0.07 -4.32 -1.88
CA HIS A 82 0.03 -2.87 -1.69
C HIS A 82 -0.97 -2.44 -0.63
N ALA A 83 -0.47 -1.98 0.50
CA ALA A 83 -1.30 -1.63 1.65
C ALA A 83 -2.28 -0.47 1.38
N GLY A 84 -1.98 0.45 0.44
CA GLY A 84 -2.67 1.73 0.40
C GLY A 84 -2.55 2.40 1.76
N ASP A 85 -3.69 2.78 2.35
CA ASP A 85 -3.77 3.34 3.70
C ASP A 85 -4.23 2.30 4.74
N LEU A 86 -4.16 0.99 4.43
CA LEU A 86 -4.38 -0.08 5.40
C LEU A 86 -3.19 -0.17 6.35
N HIS A 87 -3.37 0.35 7.57
CA HIS A 87 -2.32 0.41 8.57
C HIS A 87 -2.89 0.33 9.99
N TRP A 88 -2.02 0.05 10.96
CA TRP A 88 -2.32 0.17 12.39
C TRP A 88 -2.09 1.62 12.82
N TRP A 89 -3.06 2.47 12.53
CA TRP A 89 -3.00 3.88 12.87
C TRP A 89 -3.03 4.07 14.39
N ASN A 90 -2.00 4.74 14.91
CA ASN A 90 -1.87 5.08 16.32
C ASN A 90 -0.97 6.32 16.45
N SER A 91 -1.55 7.48 16.63
CA SER A 91 -0.80 8.72 16.81
C SER A 91 -0.32 8.91 18.27
N GLY A 92 -0.70 8.03 19.19
CA GLY A 92 -0.41 8.15 20.62
C GLY A 92 -1.26 9.20 21.35
N MET A 93 -2.01 10.03 20.61
CA MET A 93 -2.87 11.09 21.18
C MET A 93 -4.33 10.65 21.39
N GLU A 94 -4.74 9.55 20.82
CA GLU A 94 -6.16 9.17 20.67
C GLU A 94 -6.62 8.11 21.69
N GLY A 95 -5.78 7.72 22.61
CA GLY A 95 -6.08 6.80 23.69
C GLY A 95 -6.09 5.30 23.30
N GLU A 96 -6.10 4.44 24.32
CA GLU A 96 -5.98 2.98 24.16
C GLU A 96 -7.10 2.35 23.32
N LEU A 97 -8.34 2.82 23.46
CA LEU A 97 -9.47 2.28 22.73
C LEU A 97 -9.34 2.48 21.21
N TYR A 98 -8.88 3.65 20.79
CA TYR A 98 -8.62 3.97 19.39
C TYR A 98 -7.52 3.06 18.84
N THR A 99 -6.38 3.00 19.50
CA THR A 99 -5.24 2.15 19.15
C THR A 99 -5.65 0.68 18.98
N LYS A 100 -6.45 0.17 19.93
CA LYS A 100 -6.96 -1.20 19.88
C LYS A 100 -7.89 -1.41 18.68
N THR A 101 -8.82 -0.48 18.45
CA THR A 101 -9.81 -0.58 17.35
C THR A 101 -9.13 -0.64 15.99
N TYR A 102 -8.16 0.24 15.73
CA TYR A 102 -7.40 0.24 14.48
C TYR A 102 -6.48 -0.97 14.35
N GLY A 103 -5.85 -1.39 15.45
CA GLY A 103 -5.03 -2.60 15.47
C GLY A 103 -5.85 -3.86 15.17
N ASP A 104 -7.01 -4.01 15.78
CA ASP A 104 -7.90 -5.15 15.56
C ASP A 104 -8.45 -5.16 14.12
N ALA A 105 -8.78 -3.99 13.56
CA ALA A 105 -9.21 -3.85 12.18
C ALA A 105 -8.07 -4.21 11.20
N TYR A 106 -6.87 -3.69 11.41
CA TYR A 106 -5.68 -4.01 10.63
C TYR A 106 -5.38 -5.51 10.61
N LYS A 107 -5.30 -6.13 11.78
CA LYS A 107 -5.04 -7.56 11.95
C LYS A 107 -6.11 -8.42 11.28
N ARG A 108 -7.37 -8.04 11.40
CA ARG A 108 -8.49 -8.75 10.77
C ARG A 108 -8.37 -8.77 9.25
N GLU A 109 -8.01 -7.64 8.64
CA GLU A 109 -7.86 -7.58 7.19
C GLU A 109 -6.65 -8.38 6.72
N LEU A 110 -5.50 -8.31 7.39
CA LEU A 110 -4.34 -9.14 7.05
C LEU A 110 -4.59 -10.63 7.23
N ASN A 111 -5.40 -11.03 8.21
CA ASN A 111 -5.75 -12.44 8.40
C ASN A 111 -6.50 -13.04 7.18
N ARG A 112 -7.11 -12.23 6.31
CA ARG A 112 -7.74 -12.71 5.06
C ARG A 112 -6.73 -13.29 4.08
N ILE A 113 -5.48 -12.83 4.14
CA ILE A 113 -4.41 -13.21 3.23
C ILE A 113 -3.24 -13.91 3.94
N LYS A 114 -3.37 -14.24 5.23
CA LYS A 114 -2.28 -14.74 6.08
C LYS A 114 -1.58 -16.00 5.55
N ASN A 115 -2.29 -16.85 4.82
CA ASN A 115 -1.75 -18.10 4.29
C ASN A 115 -1.30 -17.97 2.81
N ARG A 116 -1.13 -16.75 2.34
CA ARG A 116 -0.68 -16.44 0.98
C ARG A 116 0.79 -16.02 1.03
N HIS A 117 1.59 -16.57 0.12
CA HIS A 117 2.93 -16.07 -0.13
C HIS A 117 2.86 -14.74 -0.87
N ILE A 118 3.73 -13.80 -0.51
CA ILE A 118 3.83 -12.46 -1.08
C ILE A 118 5.28 -12.22 -1.49
N ASP A 119 5.52 -12.11 -2.79
CA ASP A 119 6.86 -11.83 -3.30
C ASP A 119 7.27 -10.38 -2.97
N LEU A 120 6.37 -9.43 -3.20
CA LEU A 120 6.61 -8.00 -2.99
C LEU A 120 5.49 -7.36 -2.17
N ALA A 121 5.84 -6.64 -1.12
CA ALA A 121 4.87 -5.89 -0.32
C ALA A 121 5.26 -4.42 -0.21
N PHE A 122 4.29 -3.53 -0.46
CA PHE A 122 4.38 -2.10 -0.19
C PHE A 122 3.61 -1.80 1.09
N VAL A 123 4.32 -1.49 2.19
CA VAL A 123 3.75 -1.40 3.54
C VAL A 123 4.03 -0.04 4.15
N VAL A 124 3.06 0.48 4.88
CA VAL A 124 3.15 1.81 5.52
C VAL A 124 4.16 1.81 6.66
N LEU A 125 5.05 2.82 6.64
CA LEU A 125 5.99 3.17 7.70
C LEU A 125 5.95 4.70 7.84
N ASP A 126 5.11 5.22 8.76
CA ASP A 126 4.75 6.64 8.78
C ASP A 126 5.32 7.37 10.00
N PRO A 127 6.23 8.34 9.82
CA PRO A 127 6.85 9.07 10.94
C PRO A 127 5.87 9.92 11.74
N ARG A 128 4.70 10.27 11.17
CA ARG A 128 3.67 11.05 11.87
C ARG A 128 3.06 10.33 13.07
N LEU A 129 3.25 9.00 13.13
CA LEU A 129 2.79 8.17 14.25
C LEU A 129 3.74 8.21 15.48
N GLY A 130 4.79 9.06 15.44
CA GLY A 130 5.71 9.20 16.56
C GLY A 130 6.33 7.87 16.98
N ASP A 131 6.23 7.52 18.27
CA ASP A 131 6.80 6.28 18.80
C ASP A 131 6.05 5.01 18.36
N ALA A 132 4.86 5.15 17.77
CA ALA A 132 4.06 4.02 17.25
C ALA A 132 4.30 3.72 15.75
N TYR A 133 5.20 4.41 15.08
CA TYR A 133 5.47 4.34 13.63
C TYR A 133 5.69 2.92 13.10
N TYR A 134 6.18 2.02 13.93
CA TYR A 134 6.60 0.67 13.57
C TYR A 134 5.49 -0.39 13.66
N LEU A 135 4.41 -0.14 14.41
CA LEU A 135 3.45 -1.16 14.83
C LEU A 135 2.88 -1.99 13.68
N GLY A 136 2.40 -1.34 12.63
CA GLY A 136 1.78 -2.02 11.50
C GLY A 136 2.79 -2.83 10.69
N MET A 137 3.94 -2.25 10.34
CA MET A 137 4.96 -2.95 9.55
C MET A 137 5.61 -4.09 10.35
N GLU A 138 5.87 -3.91 11.63
CA GLU A 138 6.38 -4.98 12.49
C GLU A 138 5.39 -6.15 12.57
N TYR A 139 4.11 -5.86 12.77
CA TYR A 139 3.07 -6.89 12.76
C TYR A 139 3.01 -7.63 11.41
N PHE A 140 3.09 -6.88 10.29
CA PHE A 140 3.09 -7.45 8.95
C PHE A 140 4.27 -8.44 8.79
N LEU A 141 5.48 -8.02 9.05
CA LEU A 141 6.69 -8.85 8.93
C LEU A 141 6.66 -10.12 9.79
N LYS A 142 6.08 -10.03 10.99
CA LYS A 142 5.99 -11.18 11.92
C LYS A 142 4.91 -12.19 11.57
N ASN A 143 3.89 -11.80 10.80
CA ASN A 143 2.70 -12.61 10.61
C ASN A 143 2.41 -12.98 9.15
N MET A 144 3.08 -12.32 8.18
CA MET A 144 2.88 -12.60 6.77
C MET A 144 4.09 -13.32 6.18
N ASP A 145 3.83 -14.25 5.27
CA ASP A 145 4.86 -14.88 4.46
C ASP A 145 5.19 -13.95 3.29
N VAL A 146 6.31 -13.21 3.41
CA VAL A 146 6.73 -12.18 2.45
C VAL A 146 8.23 -12.27 2.19
N ASP A 147 8.66 -12.02 0.95
CA ASP A 147 10.07 -11.97 0.59
C ASP A 147 10.66 -10.58 0.75
N LEU A 148 10.07 -9.58 0.09
CA LEU A 148 10.57 -8.20 0.11
C LEU A 148 9.48 -7.20 0.51
N VAL A 149 9.84 -6.27 1.39
CA VAL A 149 8.95 -5.21 1.86
C VAL A 149 9.54 -3.84 1.52
N PHE A 150 8.79 -3.06 0.76
CA PHE A 150 9.09 -1.68 0.39
C PHE A 150 8.32 -0.73 1.32
N PRO A 151 9.00 0.04 2.17
CA PRO A 151 8.34 1.03 3.02
C PRO A 151 7.68 2.16 2.22
N MET A 152 6.48 2.53 2.61
CA MET A 152 5.74 3.67 2.07
C MET A 152 5.40 4.69 3.16
N HIS A 153 4.86 5.86 2.78
CA HIS A 153 4.43 6.94 3.69
C HIS A 153 5.55 7.58 4.52
N MET A 154 6.81 7.45 4.12
CA MET A 154 7.94 7.97 4.89
C MET A 154 8.09 9.49 4.83
N TRP A 155 7.36 10.20 3.98
CA TRP A 155 7.41 11.66 3.82
C TRP A 155 8.84 12.20 3.62
N LYS A 156 9.64 11.47 2.82
CA LYS A 156 11.08 11.74 2.57
C LYS A 156 12.00 11.59 3.79
N GLN A 157 11.50 11.04 4.91
CA GLN A 157 12.31 10.71 6.08
C GLN A 157 12.84 9.28 5.93
N TYR A 158 13.79 9.09 5.04
CA TYR A 158 14.32 7.75 4.69
C TYR A 158 15.14 7.10 5.81
N ASP A 159 15.72 7.90 6.70
CA ASP A 159 16.39 7.45 7.93
C ASP A 159 15.47 6.65 8.87
N LEU A 160 14.15 6.78 8.70
CA LEU A 160 13.17 5.98 9.42
C LEU A 160 13.32 4.49 9.15
N ILE A 161 13.76 4.10 7.95
CA ILE A 161 14.02 2.70 7.60
C ILE A 161 15.14 2.13 8.46
N ASP A 162 16.24 2.85 8.58
CA ASP A 162 17.37 2.45 9.42
C ASP A 162 16.96 2.33 10.89
N ARG A 163 16.19 3.32 11.38
CA ARG A 163 15.64 3.30 12.74
C ARG A 163 14.74 2.08 12.95
N PHE A 164 13.90 1.75 11.98
CA PHE A 164 13.01 0.60 12.03
C PHE A 164 13.81 -0.73 12.04
N LYS A 165 14.77 -0.89 11.12
CA LYS A 165 15.57 -2.11 10.98
C LYS A 165 16.43 -2.44 12.22
N ARG A 166 16.82 -1.42 13.00
CA ARG A 166 17.61 -1.58 14.25
C ARG A 166 16.79 -2.05 15.44
N ARG A 167 15.48 -2.22 15.30
CA ARG A 167 14.64 -2.69 16.40
C ARG A 167 14.98 -4.13 16.76
N PRO A 168 15.18 -4.47 18.07
CA PRO A 168 15.51 -5.83 18.49
C PRO A 168 14.47 -6.88 18.09
N GLU A 169 13.21 -6.47 18.00
CA GLU A 169 12.07 -7.32 17.64
C GLU A 169 12.08 -7.78 16.17
N LEU A 170 12.97 -7.21 15.35
CA LEU A 170 13.12 -7.50 13.91
C LEU A 170 14.35 -8.33 13.58
N VAL A 171 15.02 -8.88 14.56
CA VAL A 171 16.15 -9.80 14.32
C VAL A 171 15.68 -10.96 13.43
N GLY A 172 16.37 -11.17 12.31
CA GLY A 172 16.01 -12.18 11.31
C GLY A 172 14.86 -11.77 10.35
N LEU A 173 14.28 -10.57 10.49
CA LEU A 173 13.24 -10.06 9.60
C LEU A 173 13.65 -8.77 8.87
N SER A 174 14.54 -7.99 9.47
CA SER A 174 14.94 -6.69 8.94
C SER A 174 15.55 -6.73 7.53
N GLN A 175 16.19 -7.85 7.14
CA GLN A 175 16.74 -8.03 5.80
C GLN A 175 15.68 -8.10 4.69
N LYS A 176 14.42 -8.38 5.04
CA LYS A 176 13.30 -8.36 4.09
C LYS A 176 12.88 -6.92 3.74
N VAL A 177 13.27 -5.94 4.54
CA VAL A 177 12.93 -4.53 4.31
C VAL A 177 13.95 -3.89 3.39
N VAL A 178 13.46 -3.38 2.27
CA VAL A 178 14.29 -2.73 1.24
C VAL A 178 14.75 -1.36 1.73
N ASP A 179 16.03 -1.06 1.52
CA ASP A 179 16.60 0.26 1.80
C ASP A 179 16.24 1.24 0.68
N ILE A 180 15.61 2.34 1.04
CA ILE A 180 15.24 3.43 0.13
C ILE A 180 15.85 4.70 0.70
N ASP A 181 16.69 5.39 -0.05
CA ASP A 181 17.39 6.60 0.37
C ASP A 181 16.98 7.86 -0.42
N ARG A 182 16.22 7.68 -1.50
CA ARG A 182 15.77 8.77 -2.39
C ARG A 182 14.56 8.38 -3.22
N GLU A 183 14.01 9.32 -3.94
CA GLU A 183 12.96 9.10 -4.94
C GLU A 183 13.53 8.54 -6.27
N ASN A 184 12.67 7.92 -7.07
CA ASN A 184 12.97 7.44 -8.43
C ASN A 184 14.09 6.39 -8.50
N ILE A 185 14.16 5.49 -7.52
CA ILE A 185 15.06 4.33 -7.56
C ILE A 185 14.41 3.23 -8.39
N ILE A 186 15.22 2.56 -9.20
CA ILE A 186 14.84 1.33 -9.91
C ILE A 186 15.50 0.18 -9.17
N PHE A 187 14.71 -0.82 -8.83
CA PHE A 187 15.17 -2.07 -8.21
C PHE A 187 15.05 -3.20 -9.23
N ASP A 188 16.15 -3.91 -9.46
CA ASP A 188 16.14 -5.15 -10.24
C ASP A 188 15.82 -6.30 -9.28
N LEU A 189 14.77 -7.02 -9.56
CA LEU A 189 14.31 -8.18 -8.78
C LEU A 189 14.82 -9.43 -9.49
N ASN A 190 16.06 -9.83 -9.16
CA ASN A 190 16.70 -11.05 -9.70
C ASN A 190 16.41 -12.26 -8.82
#